data_d76fe34da467f9f206d02b3362829f31
#
_entry.id   d76fe34da467f9f206d02b3362829f31
#
_cell.length_a   1.000
_cell.length_b   1.000
_cell.length_c   1.000
_cell.angle_alpha   90.00
_cell.angle_beta   90.00
_cell.angle_gamma   90.00
#
_symmetry.space_group_name_H-M   'P 1'
#
loop_
_entity.id
_entity.type
_entity.pdbx_description
1 polymer ?
#
loop_
_entity_poly.entity_id
_entity_poly.type
_entity_poly.pdbx_seq_one_letter_code
_entity_poly.pdbx_strand_id
1 'polypeptide(L)'
;MKKIALCFIPLLFIWIAGCNTPDPETQQDINAAGEVLQSYVEEHDIPGMSVSVYRDGEIIWSKGYGYMNVEDQVPVDPSSTLFRIGSVSKTYTASGAALLYQEGKLDTKASVQTYVPYFPEKEHKITVEQVAGHIAGIRHYRGDEFMSDKKYTSVTEALGIFKNDTLLFEPGTDYSYSSYGWNLISAVMEGASRQEFLPFMETQVFERLNLTNTMPDHADQDIPNRTLFYVYNDSTESNEVAPYVDNSYKWAGGGFLSTTEDMIRFGEAHLSGDYLTTETLDRFMAPLQTSDGESTGYGFGWSTFIDSQGNTWKGHSGGSVGGSTMFFLHRENGVVVGFAINRSGAPMADLRDELAKIFID
;
A
#
# COMPACT_ATOMS: atom_id res chain seq x y z
N MET A 1 61.77 -40.17 25.96
CA MET A 1 60.50 -39.39 25.94
C MET A 1 60.42 -38.60 24.65
N LYS A 2 59.69 -39.15 23.69
CA LYS A 2 59.48 -38.45 22.37
C LYS A 2 58.29 -37.56 22.48
N LYS A 3 58.47 -36.23 22.26
CA LYS A 3 57.36 -35.25 22.18
C LYS A 3 56.78 -35.32 20.77
N ILE A 4 55.48 -35.65 20.68
CA ILE A 4 54.68 -35.58 19.46
C ILE A 4 54.15 -34.14 19.38
N ALA A 5 54.55 -33.41 18.36
CA ALA A 5 53.97 -32.10 18.05
C ALA A 5 52.72 -32.31 17.17
N LEU A 6 51.53 -31.93 17.71
CA LEU A 6 50.29 -31.85 16.94
C LEU A 6 50.28 -30.53 16.13
N CYS A 7 50.36 -30.68 14.81
CA CYS A 7 50.11 -29.53 13.91
C CYS A 7 48.59 -29.36 13.77
N PHE A 8 48.08 -28.23 14.29
CA PHE A 8 46.73 -27.77 13.99
C PHE A 8 46.74 -27.07 12.63
N ILE A 9 46.07 -27.64 11.65
CA ILE A 9 45.79 -26.97 10.37
C ILE A 9 44.46 -26.21 10.54
N PRO A 10 44.38 -24.85 10.45
CA PRO A 10 43.14 -24.17 10.47
C PRO A 10 42.39 -24.39 9.12
N LEU A 11 41.20 -25.00 9.20
CA LEU A 11 40.28 -25.04 8.08
C LEU A 11 39.76 -23.62 7.84
N LEU A 12 40.25 -23.00 6.78
CA LEU A 12 39.71 -21.71 6.27
C LEU A 12 38.38 -22.02 5.56
N PHE A 13 37.26 -21.75 6.23
CA PHE A 13 35.95 -21.70 5.56
C PHE A 13 35.94 -20.46 4.67
N ILE A 14 36.15 -20.63 3.37
CA ILE A 14 35.91 -19.61 2.37
C ILE A 14 34.38 -19.55 2.18
N TRP A 15 33.74 -18.55 2.76
CA TRP A 15 32.39 -18.14 2.39
C TRP A 15 32.46 -17.57 0.98
N ILE A 16 32.10 -18.35 -0.03
CA ILE A 16 31.82 -17.85 -1.37
C ILE A 16 30.45 -17.19 -1.28
N ALA A 17 30.42 -15.87 -1.16
CA ALA A 17 29.22 -15.11 -1.47
C ALA A 17 28.98 -15.29 -2.98
N GLY A 18 28.19 -16.29 -3.34
CA GLY A 18 27.69 -16.44 -4.69
C GLY A 18 26.82 -15.22 -4.98
N CYS A 19 27.17 -14.41 -5.97
CA CYS A 19 26.18 -13.59 -6.65
C CYS A 19 25.18 -14.58 -7.27
N ASN A 20 24.01 -14.72 -6.67
CA ASN A 20 22.91 -15.47 -7.28
C ASN A 20 22.51 -14.67 -8.53
N THR A 21 22.99 -15.10 -9.68
CA THR A 21 22.38 -14.67 -10.94
C THR A 21 21.03 -15.39 -11.01
N PRO A 22 19.94 -14.67 -11.32
CA PRO A 22 18.64 -15.29 -11.53
C PRO A 22 18.78 -16.48 -12.49
N ASP A 23 17.96 -17.50 -12.31
CA ASP A 23 17.87 -18.57 -13.29
C ASP A 23 17.42 -18.03 -14.68
N PRO A 24 17.62 -18.78 -15.77
CA PRO A 24 17.36 -18.25 -17.12
C PRO A 24 15.90 -17.84 -17.37
N GLU A 25 14.93 -18.48 -16.73
CA GLU A 25 13.50 -18.19 -16.85
C GLU A 25 13.18 -16.88 -16.12
N THR A 26 13.59 -16.75 -14.88
CA THR A 26 13.47 -15.50 -14.12
C THR A 26 14.14 -14.33 -14.82
N GLN A 27 15.32 -14.56 -15.45
CA GLN A 27 16.00 -13.50 -16.21
C GLN A 27 15.21 -13.12 -17.49
N GLN A 28 14.52 -14.07 -18.12
CA GLN A 28 13.65 -13.77 -19.27
C GLN A 28 12.47 -12.89 -18.85
N ASP A 29 11.81 -13.20 -17.72
CA ASP A 29 10.70 -12.41 -17.18
C ASP A 29 11.15 -10.99 -16.83
N ILE A 30 12.29 -10.85 -16.17
CA ILE A 30 12.88 -9.54 -15.84
C ILE A 30 13.15 -8.72 -17.11
N ASN A 31 13.67 -9.34 -18.16
CA ASN A 31 13.94 -8.66 -19.42
C ASN A 31 12.65 -8.21 -20.10
N ALA A 32 11.63 -9.10 -20.17
CA ALA A 32 10.32 -8.78 -20.76
C ALA A 32 9.64 -7.63 -19.98
N ALA A 33 9.61 -7.71 -18.65
CA ALA A 33 9.08 -6.64 -17.81
C ALA A 33 9.86 -5.32 -17.97
N GLY A 34 11.17 -5.41 -18.12
CA GLY A 34 12.04 -4.26 -18.36
C GLY A 34 11.73 -3.53 -19.67
N GLU A 35 11.43 -4.27 -20.75
CA GLU A 35 11.02 -3.71 -22.04
C GLU A 35 9.64 -3.04 -21.95
N VAL A 36 8.69 -3.69 -21.32
CA VAL A 36 7.33 -3.15 -21.08
C VAL A 36 7.41 -1.84 -20.30
N LEU A 37 8.16 -1.81 -19.20
CA LEU A 37 8.28 -0.63 -18.37
C LEU A 37 9.04 0.52 -19.04
N GLN A 38 10.07 0.21 -19.83
CA GLN A 38 10.79 1.24 -20.60
C GLN A 38 9.85 1.90 -21.62
N SER A 39 9.10 1.09 -22.36
CA SER A 39 8.10 1.58 -23.33
C SER A 39 7.02 2.42 -22.63
N TYR A 40 6.50 1.95 -21.50
CA TYR A 40 5.50 2.66 -20.71
C TYR A 40 6.00 4.03 -20.23
N VAL A 41 7.23 4.11 -19.71
CA VAL A 41 7.83 5.37 -19.25
C VAL A 41 7.97 6.37 -20.37
N GLU A 42 8.40 5.91 -21.56
CA GLU A 42 8.58 6.75 -22.76
C GLU A 42 7.21 7.20 -23.35
N GLU A 43 6.26 6.28 -23.49
CA GLU A 43 4.94 6.55 -24.09
C GLU A 43 4.14 7.56 -23.24
N HIS A 44 4.25 7.46 -21.93
CA HIS A 44 3.46 8.27 -21.02
C HIS A 44 4.23 9.45 -20.41
N ASP A 45 5.43 9.74 -20.87
CA ASP A 45 6.28 10.83 -20.35
C ASP A 45 6.36 10.83 -18.81
N ILE A 46 6.72 9.66 -18.25
CA ILE A 46 6.77 9.46 -16.79
C ILE A 46 8.03 10.11 -16.21
N PRO A 47 7.92 11.08 -15.27
CA PRO A 47 9.08 11.77 -14.70
C PRO A 47 9.98 10.83 -13.91
N GLY A 48 9.37 9.98 -13.07
CA GLY A 48 10.08 9.00 -12.26
C GLY A 48 9.18 7.85 -11.87
N MET A 49 9.73 6.64 -11.93
CA MET A 49 9.03 5.40 -11.59
C MET A 49 9.98 4.43 -10.91
N SER A 50 9.46 3.67 -9.98
CA SER A 50 10.13 2.55 -9.35
C SER A 50 9.28 1.29 -9.46
N VAL A 51 9.92 0.14 -9.63
CA VAL A 51 9.29 -1.18 -9.62
C VAL A 51 10.13 -2.12 -8.77
N SER A 52 9.46 -3.03 -8.03
CA SER A 52 10.09 -4.16 -7.36
C SER A 52 9.19 -5.38 -7.45
N VAL A 53 9.81 -6.56 -7.54
CA VAL A 53 9.14 -7.85 -7.66
C VAL A 53 9.77 -8.86 -6.69
N TYR A 54 8.91 -9.58 -5.97
CA TYR A 54 9.26 -10.68 -5.10
C TYR A 54 8.69 -11.99 -5.67
N ARG A 55 9.51 -13.03 -5.69
CA ARG A 55 9.15 -14.40 -6.04
C ARG A 55 10.15 -15.35 -5.38
N ASP A 56 9.72 -16.57 -5.04
CA ASP A 56 10.58 -17.65 -4.55
C ASP A 56 11.42 -17.33 -3.29
N GLY A 57 10.92 -16.47 -2.41
CA GLY A 57 11.57 -16.16 -1.14
C GLY A 57 12.51 -14.96 -1.17
N GLU A 58 12.64 -14.26 -2.30
CA GLU A 58 13.53 -13.11 -2.43
C GLU A 58 12.99 -12.02 -3.36
N ILE A 59 13.54 -10.82 -3.26
CA ILE A 59 13.32 -9.76 -4.25
C ILE A 59 14.15 -10.12 -5.47
N ILE A 60 13.50 -10.61 -6.53
CA ILE A 60 14.16 -11.02 -7.77
C ILE A 60 14.53 -9.85 -8.66
N TRP A 61 13.86 -8.71 -8.50
CA TRP A 61 14.10 -7.52 -9.31
C TRP A 61 13.64 -6.24 -8.63
N SER A 62 14.49 -5.20 -8.74
CA SER A 62 14.16 -3.82 -8.37
C SER A 62 14.81 -2.88 -9.37
N LYS A 63 14.06 -1.91 -9.91
CA LYS A 63 14.57 -0.95 -10.88
C LYS A 63 13.87 0.40 -10.79
N GLY A 64 14.70 1.48 -10.86
CA GLY A 64 14.23 2.84 -11.03
C GLY A 64 14.30 3.27 -12.50
N TYR A 65 13.37 4.11 -12.90
CA TYR A 65 13.31 4.77 -14.21
C TYR A 65 13.15 6.27 -13.99
N GLY A 66 13.77 7.09 -14.82
CA GLY A 66 13.70 8.54 -14.73
C GLY A 66 14.23 9.09 -13.40
N TYR A 67 13.61 10.15 -12.91
CA TYR A 67 14.16 10.98 -11.84
C TYR A 67 13.17 11.18 -10.69
N MET A 68 13.65 11.12 -9.45
CA MET A 68 12.91 11.58 -8.28
C MET A 68 12.84 13.12 -8.22
N ASN A 69 13.75 13.79 -8.87
CA ASN A 69 13.77 15.22 -9.13
C ASN A 69 14.27 15.44 -10.55
N VAL A 70 13.38 15.89 -11.44
CA VAL A 70 13.68 16.06 -12.87
C VAL A 70 14.63 17.23 -13.10
N GLU A 71 14.45 18.34 -12.34
CA GLU A 71 15.27 19.54 -12.51
C GLU A 71 16.73 19.28 -12.13
N ASP A 72 16.95 18.61 -11.00
CA ASP A 72 18.29 18.29 -10.48
C ASP A 72 18.84 16.97 -11.07
N GLN A 73 18.06 16.28 -11.89
CA GLN A 73 18.39 14.98 -12.49
C GLN A 73 18.82 13.91 -11.46
N VAL A 74 18.17 13.91 -10.28
CA VAL A 74 18.40 12.89 -9.25
C VAL A 74 17.65 11.62 -9.64
N PRO A 75 18.34 10.50 -9.92
CA PRO A 75 17.69 9.28 -10.39
C PRO A 75 16.80 8.66 -9.32
N VAL A 76 15.78 7.90 -9.76
CA VAL A 76 14.98 7.06 -8.87
C VAL A 76 15.78 5.84 -8.42
N ASP A 77 15.75 5.58 -7.10
CA ASP A 77 16.31 4.38 -6.47
C ASP A 77 15.19 3.60 -5.76
N PRO A 78 14.93 2.34 -6.12
CA PRO A 78 13.85 1.52 -5.54
C PRO A 78 13.95 1.29 -4.04
N SER A 79 15.17 1.33 -3.49
CA SER A 79 15.43 1.08 -2.07
C SER A 79 15.29 2.31 -1.19
N SER A 80 15.33 3.52 -1.78
CA SER A 80 15.41 4.76 -1.00
C SER A 80 14.46 5.86 -1.44
N THR A 81 14.04 5.92 -2.72
CA THR A 81 13.12 6.96 -3.19
C THR A 81 11.72 6.76 -2.61
N LEU A 82 11.22 7.77 -1.90
CA LEU A 82 9.93 7.76 -1.23
C LEU A 82 8.84 8.34 -2.13
N PHE A 83 7.83 7.51 -2.43
CA PHE A 83 6.65 7.87 -3.21
C PHE A 83 5.42 8.00 -2.32
N ARG A 84 4.48 8.88 -2.69
CA ARG A 84 3.11 8.84 -2.15
C ARG A 84 2.42 7.59 -2.65
N ILE A 85 2.13 6.65 -1.75
CA ILE A 85 1.49 5.38 -2.14
C ILE A 85 -0.05 5.48 -2.21
N GLY A 86 -0.61 6.65 -1.90
CA GLY A 86 -2.04 6.89 -1.99
C GLY A 86 -2.85 5.80 -1.30
N SER A 87 -3.90 5.32 -1.95
CA SER A 87 -4.82 4.33 -1.37
C SER A 87 -4.20 2.96 -1.08
N VAL A 88 -2.99 2.66 -1.53
CA VAL A 88 -2.23 1.49 -1.05
C VAL A 88 -2.02 1.57 0.48
N SER A 89 -2.01 2.76 1.07
CA SER A 89 -2.02 2.96 2.54
C SER A 89 -3.13 2.19 3.26
N LYS A 90 -4.25 1.90 2.57
CA LYS A 90 -5.37 1.13 3.15
C LYS A 90 -4.97 -0.31 3.46
N THR A 91 -4.14 -0.94 2.64
CA THR A 91 -3.67 -2.31 2.90
C THR A 91 -2.79 -2.36 4.16
N TYR A 92 -1.95 -1.35 4.37
CA TYR A 92 -1.13 -1.23 5.58
C TYR A 92 -2.00 -1.01 6.82
N THR A 93 -2.98 -0.12 6.74
CA THR A 93 -3.94 0.12 7.83
C THR A 93 -4.78 -1.13 8.11
N ALA A 94 -5.22 -1.84 7.06
CA ALA A 94 -5.94 -3.11 7.17
C ALA A 94 -5.10 -4.17 7.89
N SER A 95 -3.81 -4.21 7.62
CA SER A 95 -2.86 -5.12 8.29
C SER A 95 -2.80 -4.84 9.80
N GLY A 96 -2.70 -3.58 10.21
CA GLY A 96 -2.78 -3.18 11.61
C GLY A 96 -4.14 -3.51 12.27
N ALA A 97 -5.24 -3.30 11.55
CA ALA A 97 -6.58 -3.68 12.01
C ALA A 97 -6.73 -5.21 12.13
N ALA A 98 -6.16 -5.98 11.19
CA ALA A 98 -6.13 -7.44 11.22
C ALA A 98 -5.36 -7.98 12.42
N LEU A 99 -4.25 -7.33 12.79
CA LEU A 99 -3.51 -7.67 14.01
C LEU A 99 -4.38 -7.47 15.26
N LEU A 100 -5.07 -6.32 15.37
CA LEU A 100 -5.99 -6.07 16.48
C LEU A 100 -7.15 -7.08 16.52
N TYR A 101 -7.66 -7.49 15.36
CA TYR A 101 -8.67 -8.54 15.25
C TYR A 101 -8.13 -9.89 15.76
N GLN A 102 -6.95 -10.30 15.29
CA GLN A 102 -6.29 -11.54 15.68
C GLN A 102 -6.01 -11.60 17.20
N GLU A 103 -5.69 -10.45 17.80
CA GLU A 103 -5.47 -10.31 19.24
C GLU A 103 -6.79 -10.22 20.05
N GLY A 104 -7.95 -10.28 19.41
CA GLY A 104 -9.26 -10.15 20.06
C GLY A 104 -9.58 -8.75 20.58
N LYS A 105 -8.85 -7.73 20.17
CA LYS A 105 -9.05 -6.33 20.54
C LYS A 105 -10.03 -5.60 19.63
N LEU A 106 -10.21 -6.07 18.40
CA LEU A 106 -11.11 -5.52 17.40
C LEU A 106 -12.15 -6.58 16.98
N ASP A 107 -13.42 -6.28 17.19
CA ASP A 107 -14.53 -7.02 16.57
C ASP A 107 -15.00 -6.25 15.32
N THR A 108 -14.79 -6.83 14.14
CA THR A 108 -15.17 -6.19 12.87
C THR A 108 -16.68 -6.05 12.68
N LYS A 109 -17.49 -6.84 13.41
CA LYS A 109 -18.95 -6.80 13.37
C LYS A 109 -19.55 -5.84 14.41
N ALA A 110 -18.73 -5.34 15.33
CA ALA A 110 -19.16 -4.35 16.29
C ALA A 110 -19.53 -3.02 15.61
N SER A 111 -20.42 -2.25 16.27
CA SER A 111 -20.68 -0.87 15.86
C SER A 111 -19.41 -0.03 15.98
N VAL A 112 -19.21 0.92 15.05
CA VAL A 112 -18.11 1.86 15.13
C VAL A 112 -18.09 2.65 16.44
N GLN A 113 -19.27 2.93 17.04
CA GLN A 113 -19.40 3.62 18.34
C GLN A 113 -18.82 2.81 19.51
N THR A 114 -18.65 1.49 19.36
CA THR A 114 -17.95 0.67 20.37
C THR A 114 -16.54 1.18 20.62
N TYR A 115 -15.88 1.63 19.58
CA TYR A 115 -14.49 2.13 19.61
C TYR A 115 -14.40 3.66 19.51
N VAL A 116 -15.38 4.31 18.88
CA VAL A 116 -15.42 5.74 18.62
C VAL A 116 -16.77 6.30 19.17
N PRO A 117 -16.94 6.37 20.51
CA PRO A 117 -18.22 6.75 21.10
C PRO A 117 -18.65 8.20 20.81
N TYR A 118 -17.73 9.03 20.33
CA TYR A 118 -17.99 10.41 19.91
C TYR A 118 -18.34 10.53 18.42
N PHE A 119 -18.34 9.43 17.67
CA PHE A 119 -18.86 9.44 16.28
C PHE A 119 -20.38 9.45 16.33
N PRO A 120 -21.06 10.39 15.65
CA PRO A 120 -22.51 10.53 15.75
C PRO A 120 -23.24 9.25 15.36
N GLU A 121 -24.31 8.96 16.08
CA GLU A 121 -25.26 7.93 15.64
C GLU A 121 -25.85 8.36 14.28
N LYS A 122 -26.01 7.38 13.40
CA LYS A 122 -26.65 7.55 12.10
C LYS A 122 -28.04 6.89 12.16
N GLU A 123 -28.86 7.13 11.14
CA GLU A 123 -30.17 6.49 11.02
C GLU A 123 -30.08 4.96 11.12
N HIS A 124 -29.00 4.39 10.56
CA HIS A 124 -28.71 2.97 10.63
C HIS A 124 -27.39 2.71 11.36
N LYS A 125 -27.32 1.58 12.05
CA LYS A 125 -26.07 1.12 12.69
C LYS A 125 -25.02 0.79 11.64
N ILE A 126 -23.79 1.28 11.84
CA ILE A 126 -22.63 1.01 10.97
C ILE A 126 -21.66 0.10 11.70
N THR A 127 -21.25 -1.01 11.08
CA THR A 127 -20.19 -1.88 11.61
C THR A 127 -18.82 -1.51 11.06
N VAL A 128 -17.77 -1.94 11.76
CA VAL A 128 -16.38 -1.70 11.35
C VAL A 128 -16.11 -2.31 9.98
N GLU A 129 -16.54 -3.55 9.72
CA GLU A 129 -16.33 -4.21 8.41
C GLU A 129 -17.08 -3.50 7.27
N GLN A 130 -18.28 -2.98 7.52
CA GLN A 130 -18.99 -2.19 6.50
C GLN A 130 -18.25 -0.92 6.13
N VAL A 131 -17.63 -0.24 7.09
CA VAL A 131 -16.81 0.94 6.81
C VAL A 131 -15.57 0.59 5.99
N ALA A 132 -14.83 -0.42 6.42
CA ALA A 132 -13.60 -0.83 5.76
C ALA A 132 -13.81 -1.38 4.35
N GLY A 133 -14.94 -2.06 4.13
CA GLY A 133 -15.32 -2.64 2.84
C GLY A 133 -16.15 -1.73 1.94
N HIS A 134 -16.30 -0.45 2.30
CA HIS A 134 -17.01 0.56 1.48
C HIS A 134 -18.51 0.33 1.26
N ILE A 135 -19.15 -0.43 2.16
CA ILE A 135 -20.59 -0.71 2.13
C ILE A 135 -21.34 -0.02 3.29
N ALA A 136 -20.73 0.98 3.93
CA ALA A 136 -21.34 1.73 5.04
C ALA A 136 -22.12 2.97 4.61
N GLY A 137 -22.07 3.38 3.35
CA GLY A 137 -22.68 4.61 2.87
C GLY A 137 -21.96 5.90 3.29
N ILE A 138 -20.75 5.84 3.84
CA ILE A 138 -19.95 7.03 4.13
C ILE A 138 -19.42 7.60 2.81
N ARG A 139 -19.68 8.91 2.57
CA ARG A 139 -19.24 9.57 1.35
C ARG A 139 -17.72 9.61 1.15
N HIS A 140 -17.30 9.76 -0.09
CA HIS A 140 -15.95 10.10 -0.48
C HIS A 140 -15.72 11.61 -0.51
N TYR A 141 -14.58 12.09 -1.03
CA TYR A 141 -14.25 13.51 -1.19
C TYR A 141 -15.30 14.24 -2.03
N ARG A 142 -15.48 15.53 -1.74
CA ARG A 142 -16.33 16.45 -2.51
C ARG A 142 -15.54 17.69 -2.89
N GLY A 143 -15.79 18.23 -4.08
CA GLY A 143 -15.11 19.42 -4.56
C GLY A 143 -13.59 19.27 -4.53
N ASP A 144 -12.94 20.20 -3.87
CA ASP A 144 -11.49 20.31 -3.74
C ASP A 144 -10.90 19.67 -2.45
N GLU A 145 -11.72 18.94 -1.69
CA GLU A 145 -11.26 18.28 -0.45
C GLU A 145 -10.02 17.39 -0.64
N PHE A 146 -9.86 16.79 -1.83
CA PHE A 146 -8.68 15.99 -2.17
C PHE A 146 -7.40 16.84 -2.29
N MET A 147 -7.55 18.12 -2.58
CA MET A 147 -6.48 19.11 -2.74
C MET A 147 -6.22 19.90 -1.46
N SER A 148 -6.72 19.44 -0.30
CA SER A 148 -6.59 20.15 0.97
C SER A 148 -5.14 20.43 1.35
N ASP A 149 -4.83 21.67 1.68
CA ASP A 149 -3.56 22.14 2.24
C ASP A 149 -3.62 22.34 3.77
N LYS A 150 -4.80 22.07 4.36
CA LYS A 150 -5.03 22.23 5.80
C LYS A 150 -4.38 21.10 6.58
N LYS A 151 -3.52 21.43 7.54
CA LYS A 151 -2.97 20.49 8.52
C LYS A 151 -4.01 20.11 9.58
N TYR A 152 -4.14 18.82 9.83
CA TYR A 152 -4.93 18.24 10.90
C TYR A 152 -4.01 17.65 11.96
N THR A 153 -4.33 17.88 13.22
CA THR A 153 -3.47 17.50 14.34
C THR A 153 -3.80 16.15 14.95
N SER A 154 -4.95 15.61 14.61
CA SER A 154 -5.41 14.29 15.09
C SER A 154 -6.39 13.64 14.13
N VAL A 155 -6.55 12.33 14.25
CA VAL A 155 -7.59 11.56 13.58
C VAL A 155 -8.98 12.12 13.90
N THR A 156 -9.24 12.42 15.18
CA THR A 156 -10.54 12.97 15.65
C THR A 156 -10.88 14.30 14.98
N GLU A 157 -9.90 15.19 14.79
CA GLU A 157 -10.12 16.46 14.09
C GLU A 157 -10.51 16.21 12.63
N ALA A 158 -9.82 15.29 11.95
CA ALA A 158 -10.09 14.94 10.55
C ALA A 158 -11.49 14.33 10.34
N LEU A 159 -12.03 13.59 11.31
CA LEU A 159 -13.42 13.12 11.25
C LEU A 159 -14.42 14.26 11.15
N GLY A 160 -14.07 15.47 11.63
CA GLY A 160 -14.91 16.67 11.54
C GLY A 160 -15.34 17.04 10.13
N ILE A 161 -14.62 16.59 9.10
CA ILE A 161 -14.93 16.87 7.69
C ILE A 161 -16.26 16.23 7.27
N PHE A 162 -16.55 15.03 7.73
CA PHE A 162 -17.66 14.23 7.20
C PHE A 162 -18.56 13.58 8.28
N LYS A 163 -18.16 13.57 9.55
CA LYS A 163 -18.88 12.82 10.60
C LYS A 163 -20.36 13.20 10.75
N ASN A 164 -20.74 14.41 10.37
CA ASN A 164 -22.12 14.89 10.46
C ASN A 164 -22.93 14.67 9.17
N ASP A 165 -22.31 14.22 8.09
CA ASP A 165 -23.00 13.99 6.83
C ASP A 165 -23.94 12.76 6.95
N THR A 166 -25.02 12.79 6.18
CA THR A 166 -25.93 11.64 6.04
C THR A 166 -25.24 10.51 5.27
N LEU A 167 -25.64 9.30 5.53
CA LEU A 167 -25.22 8.15 4.71
C LEU A 167 -25.79 8.26 3.30
N LEU A 168 -25.03 7.77 2.31
CA LEU A 168 -25.46 7.73 0.92
C LEU A 168 -26.56 6.70 0.68
N PHE A 169 -26.55 5.61 1.48
CA PHE A 169 -27.49 4.50 1.43
C PHE A 169 -27.50 3.75 2.78
N GLU A 170 -28.43 2.86 2.97
CA GLU A 170 -28.47 1.98 4.14
C GLU A 170 -27.24 1.04 4.15
N PRO A 171 -26.50 0.95 5.29
CA PRO A 171 -25.29 0.14 5.37
C PRO A 171 -25.54 -1.33 4.97
N GLY A 172 -24.72 -1.81 4.07
CA GLY A 172 -24.78 -3.15 3.51
C GLY A 172 -25.61 -3.29 2.23
N THR A 173 -26.32 -2.26 1.78
CA THR A 173 -27.22 -2.37 0.61
C THR A 173 -26.56 -1.99 -0.71
N ASP A 174 -25.42 -1.27 -0.68
CA ASP A 174 -24.73 -0.80 -1.87
C ASP A 174 -23.25 -0.63 -1.58
N TYR A 175 -22.45 -0.43 -2.62
CA TYR A 175 -21.02 -0.18 -2.57
C TYR A 175 -20.69 1.24 -3.03
N SER A 176 -19.98 1.99 -2.19
CA SER A 176 -19.41 3.29 -2.58
C SER A 176 -18.06 3.50 -1.93
N TYR A 177 -17.01 3.50 -2.75
CA TYR A 177 -15.64 3.71 -2.28
C TYR A 177 -15.49 5.01 -1.49
N SER A 178 -14.92 4.93 -0.29
CA SER A 178 -14.75 6.09 0.60
C SER A 178 -13.41 6.08 1.32
N SER A 179 -12.55 7.06 1.02
CA SER A 179 -11.34 7.28 1.83
C SER A 179 -11.67 7.86 3.21
N TYR A 180 -12.78 8.57 3.36
CA TYR A 180 -13.24 9.03 4.69
C TYR A 180 -13.67 7.89 5.60
N GLY A 181 -14.20 6.80 5.05
CA GLY A 181 -14.40 5.56 5.81
C GLY A 181 -13.11 5.10 6.48
N TRP A 182 -11.97 5.21 5.81
CA TRP A 182 -10.67 4.84 6.36
C TRP A 182 -10.15 5.80 7.43
N ASN A 183 -10.53 7.09 7.40
CA ASN A 183 -10.30 7.98 8.53
C ASN A 183 -11.08 7.51 9.78
N LEU A 184 -12.30 6.98 9.59
CA LEU A 184 -13.06 6.37 10.70
C LEU A 184 -12.40 5.08 11.17
N ILE A 185 -11.85 4.26 10.28
CA ILE A 185 -11.08 3.05 10.65
C ILE A 185 -9.87 3.40 11.50
N SER A 186 -9.12 4.49 11.20
CA SER A 186 -8.01 4.91 12.09
C SER A 186 -8.50 5.25 13.49
N ALA A 187 -9.64 5.94 13.64
CA ALA A 187 -10.24 6.22 14.95
C ALA A 187 -10.71 4.93 15.68
N VAL A 188 -11.26 3.97 14.93
CA VAL A 188 -11.61 2.64 15.47
C VAL A 188 -10.37 1.93 15.99
N MET A 189 -9.25 1.98 15.26
CA MET A 189 -7.99 1.39 15.69
C MET A 189 -7.44 2.07 16.95
N GLU A 190 -7.52 3.41 17.07
CA GLU A 190 -7.16 4.12 18.32
C GLU A 190 -8.00 3.63 19.51
N GLY A 191 -9.32 3.50 19.32
CA GLY A 191 -10.22 3.00 20.37
C GLY A 191 -9.94 1.55 20.77
N ALA A 192 -9.62 0.68 19.80
CA ALA A 192 -9.32 -0.73 20.01
C ALA A 192 -7.93 -0.95 20.64
N SER A 193 -6.90 -0.23 20.18
CA SER A 193 -5.53 -0.36 20.65
C SER A 193 -5.24 0.45 21.92
N ARG A 194 -6.00 1.53 22.16
CA ARG A 194 -5.74 2.58 23.14
C ARG A 194 -4.40 3.31 22.91
N GLN A 195 -4.02 3.43 21.65
CA GLN A 195 -2.83 4.14 21.18
C GLN A 195 -3.24 5.09 20.06
N GLU A 196 -2.49 6.15 19.85
CA GLU A 196 -2.65 7.02 18.69
C GLU A 196 -2.32 6.23 17.41
N PHE A 197 -3.00 6.55 16.31
CA PHE A 197 -2.94 5.78 15.06
C PHE A 197 -1.53 5.69 14.48
N LEU A 198 -0.83 6.82 14.32
CA LEU A 198 0.51 6.80 13.72
C LEU A 198 1.55 6.04 14.56
N PRO A 199 1.69 6.26 15.89
CA PRO A 199 2.55 5.43 16.73
C PRO A 199 2.21 3.94 16.73
N PHE A 200 0.91 3.60 16.63
CA PHE A 200 0.49 2.20 16.47
C PHE A 200 0.98 1.61 15.15
N MET A 201 0.78 2.33 14.03
CA MET A 201 1.24 1.87 12.71
C MET A 201 2.75 1.71 12.65
N GLU A 202 3.48 2.68 13.21
CA GLU A 202 4.94 2.64 13.28
C GLU A 202 5.42 1.38 13.99
N THR A 203 4.96 1.14 15.23
CA THR A 203 5.49 0.05 16.06
C THR A 203 4.92 -1.33 15.71
N GLN A 204 3.65 -1.43 15.29
CA GLN A 204 2.99 -2.72 15.08
C GLN A 204 2.99 -3.18 13.63
N VAL A 205 3.21 -2.26 12.68
CA VAL A 205 3.25 -2.59 11.26
C VAL A 205 4.63 -2.30 10.67
N PHE A 206 5.09 -1.04 10.69
CA PHE A 206 6.28 -0.67 9.95
C PHE A 206 7.55 -1.28 10.54
N GLU A 207 7.82 -1.08 11.82
CA GLU A 207 8.99 -1.66 12.50
C GLU A 207 8.93 -3.18 12.54
N ARG A 208 7.76 -3.74 12.86
CA ARG A 208 7.58 -5.19 12.99
C ARG A 208 7.81 -5.94 11.68
N LEU A 209 7.51 -5.31 10.54
CA LEU A 209 7.74 -5.83 9.19
C LEU A 209 9.05 -5.31 8.57
N ASN A 210 9.87 -4.60 9.34
CA ASN A 210 11.14 -4.01 8.88
C ASN A 210 10.98 -3.10 7.64
N LEU A 211 9.89 -2.30 7.61
CA LEU A 211 9.59 -1.32 6.55
C LEU A 211 10.26 0.01 6.91
N THR A 212 11.56 0.08 6.77
CA THR A 212 12.38 1.21 7.26
C THR A 212 12.21 2.50 6.46
N ASN A 213 11.63 2.41 5.27
CA ASN A 213 11.35 3.51 4.34
C ASN A 213 9.84 3.70 4.11
N THR A 214 9.00 3.29 5.10
CA THR A 214 7.55 3.53 5.09
C THR A 214 7.18 4.43 6.25
N MET A 215 6.51 5.55 5.98
CA MET A 215 6.22 6.57 6.99
C MET A 215 5.04 7.46 6.59
N PRO A 216 4.46 8.25 7.54
CA PRO A 216 3.50 9.29 7.20
C PRO A 216 4.12 10.39 6.32
N ASP A 217 3.38 10.88 5.31
CA ASP A 217 3.77 12.02 4.48
C ASP A 217 3.52 13.34 5.23
N HIS A 218 4.42 13.70 6.13
CA HIS A 218 4.39 14.99 6.81
C HIS A 218 4.81 16.09 5.84
N ALA A 219 3.83 16.82 5.30
CA ALA A 219 4.05 17.81 4.25
C ALA A 219 4.90 19.00 4.70
N ASP A 220 4.89 19.30 6.01
CA ASP A 220 5.65 20.39 6.64
C ASP A 220 7.07 19.98 7.09
N GLN A 221 7.49 18.74 6.80
CA GLN A 221 8.82 18.24 7.13
C GLN A 221 9.68 18.05 5.88
N ASP A 222 10.96 18.33 6.01
CA ASP A 222 11.95 17.94 5.01
C ASP A 222 12.29 16.46 5.22
N ILE A 223 11.68 15.60 4.38
CA ILE A 223 11.88 14.14 4.44
C ILE A 223 12.94 13.79 3.38
N PRO A 224 14.10 13.26 3.79
CA PRO A 224 15.12 12.84 2.86
C PRO A 224 14.59 11.82 1.83
N ASN A 225 15.05 11.90 0.60
CA ASN A 225 14.66 11.02 -0.51
C ASN A 225 13.17 11.05 -0.89
N ARG A 226 12.36 11.94 -0.32
CA ARG A 226 11.02 12.17 -0.81
C ARG A 226 11.09 12.75 -2.22
N THR A 227 10.52 12.04 -3.21
CA THR A 227 10.50 12.51 -4.59
C THR A 227 9.76 13.85 -4.73
N LEU A 228 10.12 14.66 -5.70
CA LEU A 228 9.22 15.70 -6.17
C LEU A 228 7.99 15.05 -6.80
N PHE A 229 6.85 15.68 -6.59
CA PHE A 229 5.56 15.22 -7.08
C PHE A 229 5.14 16.03 -8.29
N TYR A 230 4.60 15.36 -9.31
CA TYR A 230 4.27 15.97 -10.58
C TYR A 230 2.79 15.79 -10.93
N VAL A 231 2.27 16.71 -11.72
CA VAL A 231 0.99 16.61 -12.42
C VAL A 231 1.26 16.85 -13.91
N TYR A 232 0.49 16.17 -14.77
CA TYR A 232 0.57 16.43 -16.20
C TYR A 232 -0.36 17.58 -16.56
N ASN A 233 0.13 18.58 -17.26
CA ASN A 233 -0.65 19.71 -17.75
C ASN A 233 -0.94 19.51 -19.24
N ASP A 234 -2.18 19.15 -19.57
CA ASP A 234 -2.63 18.92 -20.95
C ASP A 234 -2.48 20.14 -21.85
N SER A 235 -2.49 21.36 -21.28
CA SER A 235 -2.39 22.60 -22.07
C SER A 235 -0.97 22.89 -22.52
N THR A 236 0.03 22.48 -21.73
CA THR A 236 1.46 22.65 -22.03
C THR A 236 2.10 21.37 -22.51
N GLU A 237 1.34 20.25 -22.49
CA GLU A 237 1.81 18.90 -22.80
C GLU A 237 3.11 18.55 -22.04
N SER A 238 3.14 18.88 -20.74
CA SER A 238 4.35 18.69 -19.91
C SER A 238 4.03 18.36 -18.46
N ASN A 239 5.01 17.75 -17.78
CA ASN A 239 4.97 17.53 -16.36
C ASN A 239 5.34 18.81 -15.60
N GLU A 240 4.50 19.22 -14.66
CA GLU A 240 4.71 20.35 -13.77
C GLU A 240 4.77 19.86 -12.31
N VAL A 241 5.49 20.60 -11.46
CA VAL A 241 5.52 20.28 -10.02
C VAL A 241 4.10 20.38 -9.46
N ALA A 242 3.69 19.33 -8.77
CA ALA A 242 2.35 19.24 -8.21
C ALA A 242 2.11 20.33 -7.13
N PRO A 243 0.88 20.81 -6.98
CA PRO A 243 0.55 21.76 -5.93
C PRO A 243 0.78 21.14 -4.54
N TYR A 244 1.07 22.02 -3.57
CA TYR A 244 1.17 21.61 -2.17
C TYR A 244 -0.16 21.08 -1.67
N VAL A 245 -0.12 19.95 -0.97
CA VAL A 245 -1.25 19.37 -0.23
C VAL A 245 -0.75 18.81 1.11
N ASP A 246 -1.62 18.82 2.12
CA ASP A 246 -1.37 18.21 3.41
C ASP A 246 -2.23 16.94 3.58
N ASN A 247 -1.58 15.79 3.71
CA ASN A 247 -2.22 14.49 3.79
C ASN A 247 -2.62 14.08 5.22
N SER A 248 -2.44 14.96 6.23
CA SER A 248 -2.71 14.65 7.63
C SER A 248 -4.17 14.30 7.94
N TYR A 249 -5.10 14.71 7.09
CA TYR A 249 -6.51 14.35 7.26
C TYR A 249 -6.84 12.91 6.81
N LYS A 250 -5.93 12.21 6.15
CA LYS A 250 -6.21 10.92 5.48
C LYS A 250 -5.12 9.85 5.68
N TRP A 251 -4.37 9.87 6.78
CA TRP A 251 -3.27 8.92 7.03
C TRP A 251 -3.64 7.48 6.65
N ALA A 252 -4.67 6.94 7.27
CA ALA A 252 -5.12 5.55 7.08
C ALA A 252 -5.57 5.22 5.66
N GLY A 253 -6.12 6.21 4.95
CA GLY A 253 -6.72 6.02 3.64
C GLY A 253 -5.81 6.36 2.46
N GLY A 254 -4.68 7.06 2.68
CA GLY A 254 -3.86 7.54 1.57
C GLY A 254 -2.72 8.49 1.94
N GLY A 255 -2.26 8.50 3.18
CA GLY A 255 -1.29 9.48 3.67
C GLY A 255 0.12 8.95 3.93
N PHE A 256 0.49 7.75 3.44
CA PHE A 256 1.83 7.21 3.64
C PHE A 256 2.73 7.42 2.43
N LEU A 257 4.03 7.52 2.74
CA LEU A 257 5.13 7.37 1.80
C LEU A 257 5.70 5.96 1.93
N SER A 258 6.23 5.42 0.84
CA SER A 258 6.98 4.15 0.86
C SER A 258 7.94 4.07 -0.33
N THR A 259 8.88 3.13 -0.26
CA THR A 259 9.65 2.65 -1.39
C THR A 259 8.98 1.41 -1.99
N THR A 260 9.31 1.04 -3.23
CA THR A 260 8.77 -0.18 -3.82
C THR A 260 9.33 -1.43 -3.15
N GLU A 261 10.56 -1.41 -2.65
CA GLU A 261 11.11 -2.54 -1.90
C GLU A 261 10.40 -2.76 -0.55
N ASP A 262 10.04 -1.69 0.18
CA ASP A 262 9.23 -1.84 1.40
C ASP A 262 7.82 -2.34 1.08
N MET A 263 7.24 -1.91 -0.05
CA MET A 263 5.95 -2.45 -0.51
C MET A 263 6.03 -3.97 -0.75
N ILE A 264 7.13 -4.44 -1.33
CA ILE A 264 7.33 -5.88 -1.57
C ILE A 264 7.54 -6.64 -0.27
N ARG A 265 8.34 -6.11 0.68
CA ARG A 265 8.48 -6.72 2.03
C ARG A 265 7.15 -6.77 2.76
N PHE A 266 6.33 -5.74 2.64
CA PHE A 266 4.96 -5.75 3.17
C PHE A 266 4.14 -6.87 2.52
N GLY A 267 4.22 -7.04 1.21
CA GLY A 267 3.53 -8.11 0.48
C GLY A 267 3.98 -9.50 0.88
N GLU A 268 5.29 -9.72 0.99
CA GLU A 268 5.89 -10.97 1.46
C GLU A 268 5.29 -11.42 2.79
N ALA A 269 5.21 -10.51 3.77
CA ALA A 269 4.63 -10.79 5.08
C ALA A 269 3.15 -11.21 5.04
N HIS A 270 2.46 -11.00 3.91
CA HIS A 270 1.05 -11.34 3.69
C HIS A 270 0.86 -12.56 2.76
N LEU A 271 1.95 -13.18 2.29
CA LEU A 271 1.90 -14.46 1.57
C LEU A 271 1.77 -15.64 2.54
N SER A 272 2.54 -15.60 3.63
CA SER A 272 2.61 -16.66 4.65
C SER A 272 1.76 -16.30 5.88
N GLY A 273 1.62 -17.26 6.80
CA GLY A 273 0.91 -17.08 8.07
C GLY A 273 1.79 -16.57 9.23
N ASP A 274 2.96 -16.02 8.97
CA ASP A 274 3.95 -15.69 10.01
C ASP A 274 3.62 -14.40 10.78
N TYR A 275 3.17 -13.37 10.07
CA TYR A 275 2.75 -12.10 10.69
C TYR A 275 1.29 -12.11 11.11
N LEU A 276 0.42 -12.49 10.20
CA LEU A 276 -1.01 -12.71 10.42
C LEU A 276 -1.33 -14.17 10.09
N THR A 277 -2.18 -14.82 10.89
CA THR A 277 -2.59 -16.20 10.58
C THR A 277 -3.27 -16.28 9.22
N THR A 278 -3.17 -17.42 8.55
CA THR A 278 -3.84 -17.65 7.26
C THR A 278 -5.35 -17.38 7.35
N GLU A 279 -6.00 -17.78 8.45
CA GLU A 279 -7.42 -17.51 8.70
C GLU A 279 -7.72 -16.00 8.73
N THR A 280 -6.86 -15.21 9.39
CA THR A 280 -7.01 -13.74 9.43
C THR A 280 -6.79 -13.12 8.07
N LEU A 281 -5.77 -13.56 7.32
CA LEU A 281 -5.51 -13.09 5.96
C LEU A 281 -6.69 -13.40 5.02
N ASP A 282 -7.18 -14.63 5.04
CA ASP A 282 -8.31 -15.07 4.20
C ASP A 282 -9.56 -14.24 4.51
N ARG A 283 -9.85 -14.01 5.80
CA ARG A 283 -10.98 -13.18 6.21
C ARG A 283 -10.86 -11.74 5.73
N PHE A 284 -9.71 -11.10 5.88
CA PHE A 284 -9.53 -9.69 5.55
C PHE A 284 -9.42 -9.45 4.04
N MET A 285 -8.89 -10.41 3.29
CA MET A 285 -8.77 -10.33 1.83
C MET A 285 -10.01 -10.82 1.08
N ALA A 286 -10.94 -11.51 1.75
CA ALA A 286 -12.18 -11.97 1.12
C ALA A 286 -13.08 -10.77 0.76
N PRO A 287 -13.59 -10.70 -0.48
CA PRO A 287 -14.55 -9.66 -0.85
C PRO A 287 -15.82 -9.72 0.01
N LEU A 288 -16.24 -8.55 0.47
CA LEU A 288 -17.54 -8.43 1.14
C LEU A 288 -18.68 -8.50 0.12
N GLN A 289 -19.86 -8.83 0.61
CA GLN A 289 -21.07 -8.88 -0.18
C GLN A 289 -22.07 -7.84 0.33
N THR A 290 -22.83 -7.29 -0.58
CA THR A 290 -24.04 -6.52 -0.28
C THR A 290 -25.17 -7.42 0.19
N SER A 291 -26.23 -6.86 0.74
CA SER A 291 -27.36 -7.61 1.32
C SER A 291 -28.14 -8.46 0.30
N ASP A 292 -28.03 -8.17 -0.98
CA ASP A 292 -28.57 -8.96 -2.10
C ASP A 292 -27.63 -10.09 -2.56
N GLY A 293 -26.44 -10.21 -1.94
CA GLY A 293 -25.45 -11.25 -2.21
C GLY A 293 -24.47 -10.92 -3.32
N GLU A 294 -24.49 -9.70 -3.88
CA GLU A 294 -23.50 -9.30 -4.88
C GLU A 294 -22.12 -9.08 -4.25
N SER A 295 -21.09 -9.60 -4.89
CA SER A 295 -19.71 -9.40 -4.44
C SER A 295 -19.23 -8.00 -4.82
N THR A 296 -18.64 -7.29 -3.84
CA THR A 296 -18.06 -5.96 -4.07
C THR A 296 -16.69 -6.00 -4.76
N GLY A 297 -16.05 -7.16 -4.86
CA GLY A 297 -14.65 -7.29 -5.27
C GLY A 297 -13.66 -6.69 -4.27
N TYR A 298 -14.12 -6.26 -3.08
CA TYR A 298 -13.33 -5.56 -2.08
C TYR A 298 -13.53 -6.15 -0.68
N GLY A 299 -12.45 -6.49 -0.02
CA GLY A 299 -12.42 -6.98 1.35
C GLY A 299 -12.20 -5.86 2.37
N PHE A 300 -11.51 -6.17 3.44
CA PHE A 300 -11.10 -5.18 4.44
C PHE A 300 -9.80 -4.50 3.99
N GLY A 301 -9.91 -3.50 3.11
CA GLY A 301 -8.77 -2.75 2.56
C GLY A 301 -8.05 -3.41 1.39
N TRP A 302 -8.50 -4.55 0.92
CA TRP A 302 -7.90 -5.31 -0.17
C TRP A 302 -8.86 -5.41 -1.36
N SER A 303 -8.42 -4.94 -2.51
CA SER A 303 -9.11 -5.19 -3.79
C SER A 303 -8.80 -6.60 -4.29
N THR A 304 -9.76 -7.18 -5.00
CA THR A 304 -9.58 -8.42 -5.74
C THR A 304 -9.71 -8.12 -7.22
N PHE A 305 -8.78 -8.59 -8.02
CA PHE A 305 -8.92 -8.58 -9.47
C PHE A 305 -8.53 -9.94 -10.05
N ILE A 306 -9.04 -10.21 -11.23
CA ILE A 306 -8.77 -11.44 -11.98
C ILE A 306 -8.03 -11.02 -13.24
N ASP A 307 -6.86 -11.60 -13.49
CA ASP A 307 -6.10 -11.34 -14.70
C ASP A 307 -6.71 -12.06 -15.93
N SER A 308 -6.14 -11.84 -17.09
CA SER A 308 -6.63 -12.43 -18.35
C SER A 308 -6.50 -13.97 -18.43
N GLN A 309 -5.71 -14.58 -17.53
CA GLN A 309 -5.51 -16.02 -17.43
C GLN A 309 -6.43 -16.66 -16.36
N GLY A 310 -7.18 -15.86 -15.61
CA GLY A 310 -8.11 -16.31 -14.57
C GLY A 310 -7.47 -16.39 -13.17
N ASN A 311 -6.25 -15.91 -12.97
CA ASN A 311 -5.59 -15.89 -11.66
C ASN A 311 -6.16 -14.78 -10.80
N THR A 312 -6.35 -15.07 -9.51
CA THR A 312 -6.91 -14.12 -8.53
C THR A 312 -5.83 -13.42 -7.75
N TRP A 313 -5.73 -12.11 -7.94
CA TRP A 313 -4.79 -11.26 -7.26
C TRP A 313 -5.45 -10.45 -6.15
N LYS A 314 -4.68 -10.14 -5.11
CA LYS A 314 -5.07 -9.24 -4.03
C LYS A 314 -4.13 -8.04 -3.99
N GLY A 315 -4.66 -6.86 -3.71
CA GLY A 315 -3.81 -5.66 -3.66
C GLY A 315 -4.61 -4.38 -3.62
N HIS A 316 -4.00 -3.30 -4.04
CA HIS A 316 -4.67 -2.00 -4.14
C HIS A 316 -3.93 -1.08 -5.11
N SER A 317 -4.69 -0.25 -5.83
CA SER A 317 -4.14 0.90 -6.55
C SER A 317 -4.09 2.14 -5.65
N GLY A 318 -3.16 3.04 -5.88
CA GLY A 318 -3.05 4.28 -5.15
C GLY A 318 -3.01 5.49 -6.06
N GLY A 319 -3.92 6.43 -5.84
CA GLY A 319 -3.88 7.77 -6.44
C GLY A 319 -3.65 8.82 -5.35
N SER A 320 -2.75 9.75 -5.63
CA SER A 320 -2.44 10.88 -4.77
C SER A 320 -2.12 12.11 -5.62
N VAL A 321 -2.09 13.29 -5.03
CA VAL A 321 -1.52 14.46 -5.71
C VAL A 321 -0.03 14.21 -5.91
N GLY A 322 0.39 14.05 -7.17
CA GLY A 322 1.76 13.71 -7.54
C GLY A 322 2.15 12.25 -7.29
N GLY A 323 1.18 11.32 -7.21
CA GLY A 323 1.50 9.91 -7.03
C GLY A 323 0.49 8.98 -7.68
N SER A 324 1.00 7.96 -8.37
CA SER A 324 0.24 6.81 -8.89
C SER A 324 0.97 5.55 -8.52
N THR A 325 0.30 4.61 -7.84
CA THR A 325 0.95 3.43 -7.26
C THR A 325 0.08 2.20 -7.47
N MET A 326 0.71 1.08 -7.72
CA MET A 326 0.06 -0.22 -7.78
C MET A 326 0.85 -1.21 -6.90
N PHE A 327 0.11 -1.98 -6.12
CA PHE A 327 0.62 -3.04 -5.28
C PHE A 327 -0.32 -4.24 -5.38
N PHE A 328 0.20 -5.41 -5.70
CA PHE A 328 -0.60 -6.63 -5.83
C PHE A 328 0.23 -7.88 -5.56
N LEU A 329 -0.44 -8.90 -5.08
CA LEU A 329 0.17 -10.18 -4.73
C LEU A 329 -0.71 -11.36 -5.16
N HIS A 330 -0.07 -12.46 -5.53
CA HIS A 330 -0.67 -13.76 -5.81
C HIS A 330 -0.20 -14.77 -4.76
N ARG A 331 -1.08 -15.10 -3.81
CA ARG A 331 -0.70 -15.91 -2.64
C ARG A 331 -0.32 -17.33 -3.00
N GLU A 332 -0.98 -17.93 -3.98
CA GLU A 332 -0.74 -19.33 -4.37
C GLU A 332 0.65 -19.52 -4.99
N ASN A 333 1.09 -18.57 -5.82
CA ASN A 333 2.40 -18.62 -6.47
C ASN A 333 3.49 -17.85 -5.71
N GLY A 334 3.16 -17.21 -4.58
CA GLY A 334 4.15 -16.48 -3.77
C GLY A 334 4.75 -15.26 -4.48
N VAL A 335 4.00 -14.62 -5.39
CA VAL A 335 4.46 -13.46 -6.17
C VAL A 335 3.92 -12.17 -5.58
N VAL A 336 4.77 -11.15 -5.47
CA VAL A 336 4.40 -9.78 -5.13
C VAL A 336 4.99 -8.82 -6.13
N VAL A 337 4.18 -7.90 -6.64
CA VAL A 337 4.60 -6.84 -7.56
C VAL A 337 4.17 -5.49 -7.00
N GLY A 338 5.08 -4.54 -7.00
CA GLY A 338 4.80 -3.16 -6.62
C GLY A 338 5.49 -2.18 -7.54
N PHE A 339 4.76 -1.15 -7.99
CA PHE A 339 5.36 -0.03 -8.68
C PHE A 339 4.74 1.30 -8.24
N ALA A 340 5.55 2.34 -8.26
CA ALA A 340 5.18 3.68 -7.84
C ALA A 340 5.73 4.73 -8.81
N ILE A 341 4.92 5.73 -9.11
CA ILE A 341 5.17 6.79 -10.09
C ILE A 341 4.98 8.12 -9.38
N ASN A 342 5.87 9.08 -9.56
CA ASN A 342 5.80 10.40 -8.94
C ASN A 342 4.93 11.41 -9.69
N ARG A 343 3.92 10.93 -10.44
CA ARG A 343 2.95 11.73 -11.18
C ARG A 343 1.52 11.29 -10.90
N SER A 344 0.61 12.26 -10.76
CA SER A 344 -0.84 12.00 -10.68
C SER A 344 -1.39 11.39 -11.96
N GLY A 345 -2.35 10.48 -11.84
CA GLY A 345 -3.21 10.04 -12.94
C GLY A 345 -2.50 9.23 -14.02
N ALA A 346 -1.36 8.60 -13.73
CA ALA A 346 -0.73 7.67 -14.66
C ALA A 346 -1.65 6.46 -14.91
N PRO A 347 -1.82 5.99 -16.18
CA PRO A 347 -2.68 4.86 -16.52
C PRO A 347 -2.01 3.54 -16.12
N MET A 348 -2.50 2.88 -15.08
CA MET A 348 -1.81 1.73 -14.48
C MET A 348 -2.44 0.36 -14.78
N ALA A 349 -3.66 0.32 -15.35
CA ALA A 349 -4.42 -0.93 -15.44
C ALA A 349 -3.76 -1.95 -16.39
N ASP A 350 -3.42 -1.50 -17.59
CA ASP A 350 -2.82 -2.37 -18.61
C ASP A 350 -1.41 -2.82 -18.18
N LEU A 351 -0.64 -1.89 -17.59
CA LEU A 351 0.69 -2.21 -17.05
C LEU A 351 0.62 -3.26 -15.94
N ARG A 352 -0.37 -3.15 -15.03
CA ARG A 352 -0.61 -4.17 -14.01
C ARG A 352 -0.86 -5.54 -14.64
N ASP A 353 -1.73 -5.61 -15.63
CA ASP A 353 -2.14 -6.87 -16.25
C ASP A 353 -0.98 -7.52 -17.03
N GLU A 354 -0.13 -6.71 -17.68
CA GLU A 354 1.08 -7.20 -18.33
C GLU A 354 2.10 -7.75 -17.33
N LEU A 355 2.38 -7.01 -16.22
CA LEU A 355 3.30 -7.49 -15.19
C LEU A 355 2.76 -8.72 -14.46
N ALA A 356 1.46 -8.77 -14.16
CA ALA A 356 0.82 -9.93 -13.56
C ALA A 356 1.02 -11.19 -14.44
N LYS A 357 0.84 -11.06 -15.74
CA LYS A 357 1.05 -12.16 -16.70
C LYS A 357 2.52 -12.62 -16.76
N ILE A 358 3.47 -11.68 -16.80
CA ILE A 358 4.90 -12.01 -16.93
C ILE A 358 5.41 -12.79 -15.70
N PHE A 359 5.00 -12.43 -14.50
CA PHE A 359 5.57 -12.99 -13.28
C PHE A 359 4.80 -14.18 -12.68
N ILE A 360 3.66 -14.59 -13.27
CA ILE A 360 2.89 -15.74 -12.81
C ILE A 360 3.10 -17.00 -13.66
N ASP A 361 3.52 -16.85 -14.92
CA ASP A 361 3.87 -17.94 -15.82
C ASP A 361 5.23 -18.54 -15.39
#